data_6039c2db0d0c9d41bdb00d5392901e25
#
_entry.id   6039c2db0d0c9d41bdb00d5392901e25
#
_cell.length_a   1.000
_cell.length_b   1.000
_cell.length_c   1.000
_cell.angle_alpha   90.00
_cell.angle_beta   90.00
_cell.angle_gamma   90.00
#
_symmetry.space_group_name_H-M   'P 1'
#
loop_
_entity.id
_entity.type
_entity.pdbx_description
1 polymer ?
#
loop_
_entity_poly.entity_id
_entity_poly.type
_entity_poly.pdbx_seq_one_letter_code
_entity_poly.pdbx_strand_id
1 'polypeptide(L)'
;MKRCLVGSEMCIRDRKPEDVATRYYGNPFYNWTILIANDITDYYKQWPRSTTQLQEYIADKYDNSMATKHHVTTEVKNANGDIIVPAGKIVASNFAISYYDGTNTVTANPVASITNAAYEFDLNAEKQRIQIIKPNMIEDFVDAYYKILGKGKITTVGTSGSDIQM
;
A
#
# COMPACT_ATOMS: atom_id res chain seq x y z
N MET A 1 -10.04 8.89 -8.29
CA MET A 1 -10.20 8.64 -6.83
C MET A 1 -11.21 7.50 -6.66
N LYS A 2 -10.75 6.29 -6.35
CA LYS A 2 -11.66 5.18 -6.00
C LYS A 2 -12.03 5.34 -4.53
N ARG A 3 -13.28 5.70 -4.27
CA ARG A 3 -13.83 5.70 -2.91
C ARG A 3 -14.02 4.24 -2.50
N CYS A 4 -13.19 3.72 -1.60
CA CYS A 4 -13.46 2.45 -0.96
C CYS A 4 -14.68 2.58 -0.05
N LEU A 5 -15.71 1.78 -0.31
CA LEU A 5 -16.97 1.73 0.43
C LEU A 5 -16.84 1.10 1.83
N VAL A 6 -15.67 0.57 2.18
CA VAL A 6 -15.40 -0.08 3.46
C VAL A 6 -14.14 0.50 4.08
N GLY A 7 -14.28 1.51 4.92
CA GLY A 7 -13.20 2.05 5.71
C GLY A 7 -12.61 3.38 5.24
N SER A 8 -11.84 4.04 6.08
CA SER A 8 -10.99 5.17 5.69
C SER A 8 -9.61 4.66 5.29
N GLU A 9 -9.09 5.14 4.16
CA GLU A 9 -7.68 4.95 3.81
C GLU A 9 -6.79 5.67 4.83
N MET A 10 -5.82 4.96 5.37
CA MET A 10 -4.86 5.51 6.30
C MET A 10 -3.44 5.29 5.82
N CYS A 11 -2.62 6.32 5.93
CA CYS A 11 -1.18 6.19 5.76
C CYS A 11 -0.54 5.78 7.09
N ILE A 12 -0.02 4.56 7.14
CA ILE A 12 0.64 3.98 8.31
C ILE A 12 2.16 4.05 8.16
N ARG A 13 2.74 5.21 8.40
CA ARG A 13 4.20 5.31 8.41
C ARG A 13 4.72 4.78 9.76
N ASP A 14 5.64 3.82 9.70
CA ASP A 14 6.41 3.30 10.86
C ASP A 14 5.59 2.73 12.04
N ARG A 15 4.35 2.25 11.78
CA ARG A 15 3.47 1.70 12.81
C ARG A 15 3.25 0.21 12.64
N LYS A 16 3.13 -0.50 13.78
CA LYS A 16 2.72 -1.90 13.81
C LYS A 16 1.19 -2.02 13.72
N PRO A 17 0.64 -3.16 13.30
CA PRO A 17 -0.82 -3.38 13.26
C PRO A 17 -1.50 -3.15 14.61
N GLU A 18 -0.82 -3.51 15.71
CA GLU A 18 -1.32 -3.33 17.07
C GLU A 18 -1.47 -1.84 17.44
N ASP A 19 -0.51 -1.00 17.02
CA ASP A 19 -0.55 0.44 17.25
C ASP A 19 -1.70 1.08 16.46
N VAL A 20 -1.90 0.61 15.22
CA VAL A 20 -3.01 1.05 14.38
C VAL A 20 -4.34 0.64 14.99
N ALA A 21 -4.48 -0.63 15.44
CA ALA A 21 -5.69 -1.13 16.08
C ALA A 21 -6.01 -0.38 17.37
N THR A 22 -5.00 -0.12 18.21
CA THR A 22 -5.17 0.65 19.44
C THR A 22 -5.68 2.06 19.14
N ARG A 23 -5.13 2.71 18.11
CA ARG A 23 -5.52 4.08 17.76
C ARG A 23 -6.93 4.17 17.20
N TYR A 24 -7.36 3.19 16.38
CA TYR A 24 -8.64 3.23 15.67
C TYR A 24 -9.78 2.58 16.45
N TYR A 25 -9.50 1.46 17.12
CA TYR A 25 -10.51 0.67 17.81
C TYR A 25 -10.40 0.75 19.33
N GLY A 26 -9.36 1.42 19.87
CA GLY A 26 -9.09 1.46 21.29
C GLY A 26 -8.59 0.12 21.86
N ASN A 27 -8.35 -0.88 21.01
CA ASN A 27 -7.98 -2.22 21.44
C ASN A 27 -6.96 -2.86 20.48
N PRO A 28 -5.75 -3.22 20.95
CA PRO A 28 -4.71 -3.83 20.12
C PRO A 28 -5.07 -5.22 19.61
N PHE A 29 -6.00 -5.94 20.27
CA PHE A 29 -6.43 -7.27 19.85
C PHE A 29 -7.19 -7.32 18.53
N TYR A 30 -7.60 -6.17 17.98
CA TYR A 30 -8.21 -6.08 16.65
C TYR A 30 -7.18 -5.94 15.52
N ASN A 31 -5.88 -6.11 15.79
CA ASN A 31 -4.81 -6.02 14.78
C ASN A 31 -5.03 -6.98 13.59
N TRP A 32 -5.50 -8.20 13.86
CA TRP A 32 -5.78 -9.20 12.84
C TRP A 32 -6.88 -8.78 11.84
N THR A 33 -7.83 -7.95 12.24
CA THR A 33 -8.89 -7.45 11.35
C THR A 33 -8.30 -6.53 10.27
N ILE A 34 -7.25 -5.79 10.62
CA ILE A 34 -6.51 -4.93 9.69
C ILE A 34 -5.75 -5.79 8.68
N LEU A 35 -5.11 -6.88 9.13
CA LEU A 35 -4.38 -7.80 8.25
C LEU A 35 -5.34 -8.48 7.27
N ILE A 36 -6.48 -8.97 7.73
CA ILE A 36 -7.50 -9.59 6.88
C ILE A 36 -8.11 -8.59 5.89
N ALA A 37 -8.43 -7.38 6.34
CA ALA A 37 -9.04 -6.37 5.46
C ALA A 37 -8.13 -5.94 4.31
N ASN A 38 -6.83 -6.21 4.42
CA ASN A 38 -5.81 -5.86 3.42
C ASN A 38 -5.17 -7.09 2.76
N ASP A 39 -5.74 -8.29 2.94
CA ASP A 39 -5.22 -9.56 2.40
C ASP A 39 -3.76 -9.84 2.79
N ILE A 40 -3.33 -9.38 3.98
CA ILE A 40 -1.98 -9.56 4.49
C ILE A 40 -1.87 -10.93 5.17
N THR A 41 -1.20 -11.85 4.51
CA THR A 41 -0.92 -13.21 5.02
C THR A 41 0.49 -13.36 5.56
N ASP A 42 1.45 -12.62 4.99
CA ASP A 42 2.84 -12.56 5.43
C ASP A 42 3.18 -11.14 5.90
N TYR A 43 3.09 -10.92 7.21
CA TYR A 43 3.37 -9.63 7.81
C TYR A 43 4.75 -9.06 7.43
N TYR A 44 5.79 -9.89 7.45
CA TYR A 44 7.18 -9.43 7.22
C TYR A 44 7.43 -8.97 5.78
N LYS A 45 6.68 -9.50 4.81
CA LYS A 45 6.82 -9.14 3.40
C LYS A 45 5.82 -8.08 2.93
N GLN A 46 4.60 -8.14 3.46
CA GLN A 46 3.48 -7.36 2.95
C GLN A 46 3.22 -6.07 3.75
N TRP A 47 3.58 -6.05 5.06
CA TRP A 47 3.48 -4.83 5.85
C TRP A 47 4.55 -3.81 5.43
N PRO A 48 4.23 -2.50 5.43
CA PRO A 48 5.22 -1.48 5.09
C PRO A 48 6.36 -1.44 6.11
N ARG A 49 7.57 -1.32 5.60
CA ARG A 49 8.78 -1.17 6.42
C ARG A 49 8.96 0.28 6.83
N SER A 50 9.56 0.50 7.99
CA SER A 50 10.07 1.82 8.37
C SER A 50 11.18 2.26 7.42
N THR A 51 11.48 3.56 7.40
CA THR A 51 12.54 4.09 6.52
C THR A 51 13.88 3.40 6.74
N THR A 52 14.24 3.17 8.00
CA THR A 52 15.51 2.48 8.36
C THR A 52 15.50 1.03 7.89
N GLN A 53 14.45 0.28 8.20
CA GLN A 53 14.30 -1.10 7.77
C GLN A 53 14.27 -1.25 6.24
N LEU A 54 13.71 -0.29 5.54
CA LEU A 54 13.68 -0.28 4.08
C LEU A 54 15.07 -0.04 3.50
N GLN A 55 15.85 0.89 4.08
CA GLN A 55 17.22 1.14 3.66
C GLN A 55 18.11 -0.09 3.89
N GLU A 56 18.01 -0.74 5.04
CA GLU A 56 18.71 -1.99 5.33
C GLU A 56 18.32 -3.09 4.34
N TYR A 57 17.03 -3.26 4.08
CA TYR A 57 16.53 -4.23 3.10
C TYR A 57 17.04 -3.95 1.68
N ILE A 58 17.12 -2.69 1.26
CA ILE A 58 17.65 -2.31 -0.06
C ILE A 58 19.15 -2.61 -0.13
N ALA A 59 19.91 -2.31 0.93
CA ALA A 59 21.34 -2.59 1.00
C ALA A 59 21.64 -4.11 0.95
N ASP A 60 20.82 -4.91 1.61
CA ASP A 60 20.95 -6.38 1.59
C ASP A 60 20.55 -6.99 0.23
N LYS A 61 19.56 -6.40 -0.43
CA LYS A 61 18.98 -6.97 -1.65
C LYS A 61 19.77 -6.63 -2.91
N TYR A 62 20.40 -5.46 -2.94
CA TYR A 62 21.04 -4.93 -4.14
C TYR A 62 22.48 -4.52 -3.87
N ASP A 63 23.43 -5.05 -4.64
CA ASP A 63 24.84 -4.61 -4.59
C ASP A 63 24.98 -3.13 -4.97
N ASN A 64 24.12 -2.65 -5.87
CA ASN A 64 24.05 -1.24 -6.24
C ASN A 64 22.60 -0.76 -6.24
N SER A 65 22.23 -0.05 -5.19
CA SER A 65 20.90 0.53 -5.02
C SER A 65 20.56 1.63 -6.02
N MET A 66 21.58 2.29 -6.58
CA MET A 66 21.42 3.36 -7.58
C MET A 66 21.40 2.85 -9.02
N ALA A 67 21.65 1.56 -9.25
CA ALA A 67 21.53 0.98 -10.57
C ALA A 67 20.08 1.08 -11.10
N THR A 68 19.96 1.26 -12.41
CA THR A 68 18.66 1.33 -13.08
C THR A 68 17.94 0.00 -13.01
N LYS A 69 16.75 -0.03 -12.45
CA LYS A 69 15.84 -1.18 -12.39
C LYS A 69 15.11 -1.37 -13.72
N HIS A 70 14.49 -0.31 -14.20
CA HIS A 70 13.76 -0.25 -15.47
C HIS A 70 13.56 1.22 -15.89
N HIS A 71 12.99 1.39 -17.08
CA HIS A 71 12.65 2.71 -17.60
C HIS A 71 11.14 2.87 -17.69
N VAL A 72 10.66 4.08 -17.45
CA VAL A 72 9.25 4.45 -17.54
C VAL A 72 9.05 5.66 -18.44
N THR A 73 7.86 5.77 -19.03
CA THR A 73 7.50 6.96 -19.78
C THR A 73 7.29 8.16 -18.87
N THR A 74 7.74 9.33 -19.34
CA THR A 74 7.28 10.62 -18.84
C THR A 74 6.08 11.10 -19.65
N GLU A 75 5.23 11.94 -19.04
CA GLU A 75 4.05 12.47 -19.73
C GLU A 75 4.48 13.39 -20.88
N VAL A 76 3.87 13.18 -22.07
CA VAL A 76 4.01 14.06 -23.23
C VAL A 76 2.63 14.56 -23.62
N LYS A 77 2.51 15.89 -23.78
CA LYS A 77 1.28 16.56 -24.24
C LYS A 77 1.52 17.28 -25.56
N ASN A 78 0.48 17.37 -26.38
CA ASN A 78 0.48 18.23 -27.55
C ASN A 78 0.23 19.70 -27.17
N ALA A 79 0.23 20.61 -28.17
CA ALA A 79 -0.04 22.03 -27.96
C ALA A 79 -1.45 22.33 -27.41
N ASN A 80 -2.40 21.41 -27.61
CA ASN A 80 -3.77 21.54 -27.11
C ASN A 80 -3.93 21.02 -25.66
N GLY A 81 -2.87 20.42 -25.08
CA GLY A 81 -2.91 19.84 -23.75
C GLY A 81 -3.36 18.37 -23.72
N ASP A 82 -3.62 17.74 -24.86
CA ASP A 82 -3.98 16.32 -24.91
C ASP A 82 -2.77 15.45 -24.61
N ILE A 83 -2.97 14.40 -23.81
CA ILE A 83 -1.92 13.46 -23.43
C ILE A 83 -1.64 12.51 -24.59
N ILE A 84 -0.46 12.63 -25.19
CA ILE A 84 0.04 11.73 -26.25
C ILE A 84 0.66 10.48 -25.64
N VAL A 85 1.48 10.66 -24.60
CA VAL A 85 2.07 9.56 -23.83
C VAL A 85 1.75 9.76 -22.36
N PRO A 86 1.06 8.81 -21.71
CA PRO A 86 0.88 8.86 -20.27
C PRO A 86 2.18 8.51 -19.54
N ALA A 87 2.41 9.10 -18.37
CA ALA A 87 3.52 8.74 -17.50
C ALA A 87 3.37 7.34 -16.90
N GLY A 88 4.51 6.72 -16.53
CA GLY A 88 4.55 5.50 -15.71
C GLY A 88 4.38 4.18 -16.48
N LYS A 89 4.45 4.18 -17.81
CA LYS A 89 4.49 2.92 -18.60
C LYS A 89 5.90 2.41 -18.68
N ILE A 90 6.13 1.13 -18.39
CA ILE A 90 7.44 0.49 -18.54
C ILE A 90 7.80 0.38 -20.02
N VAL A 91 8.95 0.89 -20.38
CA VAL A 91 9.46 0.94 -21.76
C VAL A 91 10.95 0.59 -21.83
N ALA A 92 11.43 0.36 -23.05
CA ALA A 92 12.88 0.21 -23.30
C ALA A 92 13.60 1.56 -23.17
N SER A 93 14.90 1.54 -22.89
CA SER A 93 15.71 2.75 -22.72
C SER A 93 15.77 3.64 -23.97
N ASN A 94 15.58 3.07 -25.16
CA ASN A 94 15.59 3.75 -26.44
C ASN A 94 14.19 4.06 -26.97
N PHE A 95 13.16 4.04 -26.12
CA PHE A 95 11.80 4.33 -26.54
C PHE A 95 11.68 5.77 -27.05
N ALA A 96 11.15 5.90 -28.25
CA ALA A 96 10.92 7.18 -28.91
C ALA A 96 9.53 7.18 -29.57
N ILE A 97 8.93 8.33 -29.64
CA ILE A 97 7.68 8.55 -30.35
C ILE A 97 7.79 9.75 -31.28
N SER A 98 7.06 9.70 -32.40
CA SER A 98 6.86 10.86 -33.26
C SER A 98 5.38 11.23 -33.24
N TYR A 99 5.09 12.49 -32.99
CA TYR A 99 3.71 13.01 -32.93
C TYR A 99 3.64 14.41 -33.57
N TYR A 100 2.44 14.80 -33.98
CA TYR A 100 2.18 16.12 -34.51
C TYR A 100 1.81 17.05 -33.36
N ASP A 101 2.55 18.16 -33.18
CA ASP A 101 2.35 19.12 -32.07
C ASP A 101 1.30 20.20 -32.39
N GLY A 102 0.74 20.19 -33.59
CA GLY A 102 -0.18 21.22 -34.12
C GLY A 102 0.49 22.05 -35.21
N THR A 103 1.81 22.01 -35.34
CA THR A 103 2.57 22.77 -36.37
C THR A 103 3.54 21.85 -37.12
N ASN A 104 4.24 21.00 -36.42
CA ASN A 104 5.28 20.12 -36.98
C ASN A 104 5.19 18.69 -36.40
N THR A 105 5.83 17.75 -37.10
CA THR A 105 6.10 16.42 -36.52
C THR A 105 7.33 16.50 -35.63
N VAL A 106 7.13 16.22 -34.34
CA VAL A 106 8.18 16.24 -33.29
C VAL A 106 8.50 14.80 -32.89
N THR A 107 9.77 14.47 -32.75
CA THR A 107 10.21 13.22 -32.15
C THR A 107 10.67 13.48 -30.72
N ALA A 108 10.13 12.74 -29.75
CA ALA A 108 10.48 12.84 -28.34
C ALA A 108 10.89 11.47 -27.78
N ASN A 109 11.82 11.50 -26.82
CA ASN A 109 12.24 10.33 -26.04
C ASN A 109 11.76 10.50 -24.59
N PRO A 110 10.49 10.27 -24.30
CA PRO A 110 9.91 10.49 -22.98
C PRO A 110 10.26 9.32 -22.04
N VAL A 111 11.51 9.19 -21.67
CA VAL A 111 12.03 8.07 -20.87
C VAL A 111 12.71 8.60 -19.62
N ALA A 112 12.30 8.07 -18.46
CA ALA A 112 12.97 8.26 -17.19
C ALA A 112 13.44 6.92 -16.65
N SER A 113 14.63 6.89 -16.03
CA SER A 113 15.14 5.70 -15.36
C SER A 113 14.67 5.64 -13.91
N ILE A 114 14.19 4.49 -13.48
CA ILE A 114 13.85 4.19 -12.09
C ILE A 114 14.99 3.35 -11.50
N THR A 115 15.57 3.81 -10.39
CA THR A 115 16.62 3.06 -9.69
C THR A 115 16.04 1.91 -8.84
N ASN A 116 16.88 0.95 -8.45
CA ASN A 116 16.50 -0.11 -7.52
C ASN A 116 15.92 0.45 -6.22
N ALA A 117 16.58 1.48 -5.67
CA ALA A 117 16.11 2.13 -4.44
C ALA A 117 14.75 2.81 -4.66
N ALA A 118 14.58 3.61 -5.70
CA ALA A 118 13.32 4.30 -5.99
C ALA A 118 12.16 3.30 -6.14
N TYR A 119 12.40 2.20 -6.84
CA TYR A 119 11.41 1.13 -7.01
C TYR A 119 10.94 0.53 -5.67
N GLU A 120 11.87 0.23 -4.75
CA GLU A 120 11.50 -0.32 -3.44
C GLU A 120 10.79 0.71 -2.55
N PHE A 121 11.18 1.99 -2.65
CA PHE A 121 10.48 3.07 -1.95
C PHE A 121 9.05 3.23 -2.44
N ASP A 122 8.81 3.15 -3.75
CA ASP A 122 7.47 3.24 -4.34
C ASP A 122 6.60 2.05 -3.91
N LEU A 123 7.13 0.82 -3.97
CA LEU A 123 6.43 -0.38 -3.48
C LEU A 123 6.07 -0.27 -1.99
N ASN A 124 6.98 0.26 -1.18
CA ASN A 124 6.72 0.45 0.24
C ASN A 124 5.67 1.55 0.49
N ALA A 125 5.67 2.61 -0.32
CA ALA A 125 4.67 3.68 -0.25
C ALA A 125 3.26 3.18 -0.61
N GLU A 126 3.14 2.26 -1.57
CA GLU A 126 1.88 1.59 -1.90
C GLU A 126 1.34 0.78 -0.71
N LYS A 127 2.22 0.02 -0.03
CA LYS A 127 1.86 -0.74 1.17
C LYS A 127 1.42 0.13 2.36
N GLN A 128 1.85 1.39 2.41
CA GLN A 128 1.46 2.32 3.48
C GLN A 128 -0.01 2.73 3.44
N ARG A 129 -0.70 2.48 2.32
CA ARG A 129 -2.13 2.77 2.16
C ARG A 129 -2.93 1.54 2.53
N ILE A 130 -3.37 1.47 3.79
CA ILE A 130 -4.20 0.38 4.28
C ILE A 130 -5.67 0.77 4.36
N GLN A 131 -6.50 -0.25 4.24
CA GLN A 131 -7.94 -0.16 4.50
C GLN A 131 -8.21 -0.51 5.96
N ILE A 132 -9.06 0.25 6.61
CA ILE A 132 -9.47 0.04 8.00
C ILE A 132 -10.99 -0.08 8.04
N ILE A 133 -11.49 -1.10 8.70
CA ILE A 133 -12.93 -1.27 8.98
C ILE A 133 -13.37 -0.11 9.87
N LYS A 134 -14.54 0.45 9.61
CA LYS A 134 -15.06 1.55 10.44
C LYS A 134 -15.22 1.09 11.89
N PRO A 135 -14.82 1.90 12.88
CA PRO A 135 -14.89 1.52 14.30
C PRO A 135 -16.27 1.05 14.77
N ASN A 136 -17.34 1.65 14.25
CA ASN A 136 -18.70 1.26 14.56
C ASN A 136 -19.17 -0.06 13.95
N MET A 137 -18.37 -0.67 13.07
CA MET A 137 -18.67 -1.94 12.40
C MET A 137 -17.72 -3.06 12.84
N ILE A 138 -16.75 -2.78 13.71
CA ILE A 138 -15.71 -3.75 14.05
C ILE A 138 -16.28 -4.96 14.79
N GLU A 139 -17.22 -4.74 15.71
CA GLU A 139 -17.86 -5.81 16.49
C GLU A 139 -18.70 -6.73 15.59
N ASP A 140 -19.49 -6.15 14.68
CA ASP A 140 -20.28 -6.91 13.71
C ASP A 140 -19.39 -7.75 12.78
N PHE A 141 -18.25 -7.17 12.35
CA PHE A 141 -17.27 -7.88 11.55
C PHE A 141 -16.65 -9.07 12.31
N VAL A 142 -16.26 -8.86 13.56
CA VAL A 142 -15.69 -9.88 14.43
C VAL A 142 -16.70 -11.00 14.68
N ASP A 143 -17.95 -10.67 15.00
CA ASP A 143 -19.03 -11.63 15.20
C ASP A 143 -19.29 -12.46 13.93
N ALA A 144 -19.33 -11.82 12.76
CA ALA A 144 -19.50 -12.50 11.49
C ALA A 144 -18.33 -13.45 11.19
N TYR A 145 -17.12 -13.02 11.43
CA TYR A 145 -15.92 -13.82 11.25
C TYR A 145 -15.91 -15.08 12.11
N TYR A 146 -16.23 -14.94 13.41
CA TYR A 146 -16.31 -16.10 14.31
C TYR A 146 -17.46 -17.04 13.97
N LYS A 147 -18.58 -16.55 13.48
CA LYS A 147 -19.67 -17.40 12.95
C LYS A 147 -19.20 -18.26 11.78
N ILE A 148 -18.44 -17.68 10.85
CA ILE A 148 -17.88 -18.41 9.70
C ILE A 148 -16.90 -19.50 10.17
N LEU A 149 -16.07 -19.21 11.19
CA LEU A 149 -15.15 -20.19 11.76
C LEU A 149 -15.82 -21.27 12.62
N GLY A 150 -17.15 -21.22 12.82
CA GLY A 150 -17.87 -22.14 13.72
C GLY A 150 -17.51 -21.97 15.20
N LYS A 151 -16.79 -20.90 15.56
CA LYS A 151 -16.46 -20.53 16.94
C LYS A 151 -17.50 -19.51 17.38
N GLY A 152 -18.38 -19.88 18.27
CA GLY A 152 -19.44 -19.00 18.77
C GLY A 152 -18.92 -17.65 19.28
N LYS A 153 -19.84 -16.73 19.58
CA LYS A 153 -19.55 -15.36 20.02
C LYS A 153 -18.55 -15.39 21.19
N ILE A 154 -17.37 -14.76 20.99
CA ILE A 154 -16.48 -14.46 22.11
C ILE A 154 -17.15 -13.34 22.90
N THR A 155 -17.74 -13.68 24.03
CA THR A 155 -18.16 -12.67 25.01
C THR A 155 -16.90 -11.96 25.48
N THR A 156 -16.73 -10.71 25.12
CA THR A 156 -15.71 -9.86 25.76
C THR A 156 -16.03 -9.85 27.25
N VAL A 157 -15.19 -10.52 28.03
CA VAL A 157 -15.23 -10.43 29.49
C VAL A 157 -14.92 -8.97 29.79
N GLY A 158 -15.94 -8.21 30.16
CA GLY A 158 -15.76 -6.87 30.65
C GLY A 158 -14.76 -6.91 31.79
N THR A 159 -13.92 -5.91 31.91
CA THR A 159 -13.01 -5.65 33.03
C THR A 159 -13.81 -5.38 34.30
N SER A 160 -14.40 -6.41 34.84
CA SER A 160 -14.96 -6.47 36.20
C SER A 160 -14.55 -7.81 36.74
N GLY A 161 -13.57 -7.79 37.64
CA GLY A 161 -13.03 -8.98 38.22
C GLY A 161 -14.08 -9.86 38.88
N SER A 162 -13.82 -11.14 38.85
CA SER A 162 -14.48 -12.29 39.47
C SER A 162 -15.22 -13.17 38.47
N ASP A 163 -14.78 -14.41 38.55
CA ASP A 163 -15.35 -15.67 38.09
C ASP A 163 -14.72 -16.30 36.83
N ILE A 164 -13.51 -16.82 37.03
CA ILE A 164 -13.03 -18.02 36.37
C ILE A 164 -13.78 -19.20 37.07
N GLN A 165 -14.73 -19.78 36.38
CA GLN A 165 -15.15 -21.14 36.68
C GLN A 165 -14.72 -22.06 35.53
N MET A 166 -13.97 -23.11 35.93
CA MET A 166 -13.48 -24.21 35.10
C MET A 166 -14.60 -25.02 34.45
#